data_61fbce86f1c3c4e1c162ca1db41f4bd5
#
_entry.id   61fbce86f1c3c4e1c162ca1db41f4bd5
#
_cell.length_a   1.000
_cell.length_b   1.000
_cell.length_c   1.000
_cell.angle_alpha   90.00
_cell.angle_beta   90.00
_cell.angle_gamma   90.00
#
_symmetry.space_group_name_H-M   'P 1'
#
loop_
_entity.id
_entity.type
_entity.pdbx_description
1 polymer ?
#
loop_
_entity_poly.entity_id
_entity_poly.type
_entity_poly.pdbx_seq_one_letter_code
_entity_poly.pdbx_strand_id
1 'polypeptide(L)'
;LKQLKGALASETDGSRMPEANLKPRLRMTSLYFVANTFNYLVAGTGNRSELEIGYFTKYGDGGVDMLPLGNLFKDQVRTLARQLDIPTPIIEKAPSAGLWLGQTDENEMGFSYADLELYLRENSKELPVELTSRIEHLMRSSAHKRVLPPRPPEFDG
;
A
#
# COMPACT_ATOMS: atom_id res chain seq x y z
N LEU A 1 -13.20 15.09 5.67
CA LEU A 1 -13.41 13.84 6.38
C LEU A 1 -14.53 13.93 7.42
N LYS A 2 -14.54 14.95 8.32
CA LYS A 2 -15.58 15.09 9.36
C LYS A 2 -17.00 15.16 8.78
N GLN A 3 -17.24 15.90 7.69
CA GLN A 3 -18.55 16.01 7.04
C GLN A 3 -19.01 14.70 6.43
N LEU A 4 -18.11 13.97 5.73
CA LEU A 4 -18.41 12.65 5.19
C LEU A 4 -18.70 11.62 6.28
N LYS A 5 -17.94 11.67 7.40
CA LYS A 5 -18.24 10.83 8.56
C LYS A 5 -19.62 11.10 9.14
N GLY A 6 -20.00 12.37 9.27
CA GLY A 6 -21.32 12.75 9.78
C GLY A 6 -22.47 12.24 8.91
N ALA A 7 -22.27 12.22 7.58
CA ALA A 7 -23.26 11.71 6.64
C ALA A 7 -23.37 10.18 6.60
N LEU A 8 -22.30 9.45 6.96
CA LEU A 8 -22.23 7.98 6.88
C LEU A 8 -22.26 7.29 8.25
N ALA A 9 -22.24 8.04 9.34
CA ALA A 9 -22.06 7.51 10.69
C ALA A 9 -23.20 6.56 11.18
N SER A 10 -24.35 6.57 10.52
CA SER A 10 -25.47 5.68 10.87
C SER A 10 -25.35 4.27 10.29
N GLU A 11 -24.35 4.02 9.43
CA GLU A 11 -24.28 2.77 8.67
C GLU A 11 -22.95 1.99 8.90
N THR A 12 -22.06 2.47 9.74
CA THR A 12 -20.81 1.78 10.02
C THR A 12 -20.93 0.94 11.30
N ASP A 13 -20.60 -0.34 11.20
CA ASP A 13 -20.55 -1.31 12.30
C ASP A 13 -19.39 -1.05 13.31
N GLY A 14 -18.82 0.15 13.33
CA GLY A 14 -17.64 0.50 14.13
C GLY A 14 -16.31 0.04 13.52
N SER A 15 -16.31 -0.56 12.34
CA SER A 15 -15.09 -0.94 11.62
C SER A 15 -14.23 0.27 11.30
N ARG A 16 -12.92 0.20 11.65
CA ARG A 16 -11.94 1.27 11.37
C ARG A 16 -11.50 1.29 9.90
N MET A 17 -11.59 0.18 9.18
CA MET A 17 -11.06 0.04 7.83
C MET A 17 -11.74 0.92 6.78
N PRO A 18 -13.08 1.06 6.73
CA PRO A 18 -13.74 1.97 5.79
C PRO A 18 -13.26 3.41 5.95
N GLU A 19 -13.15 3.89 7.18
CA GLU A 19 -12.63 5.22 7.49
C GLU A 19 -11.15 5.36 7.14
N ALA A 20 -10.34 4.38 7.49
CA ALA A 20 -8.92 4.33 7.18
C ALA A 20 -8.69 4.45 5.67
N ASN A 21 -9.42 3.68 4.87
CA ASN A 21 -9.32 3.70 3.41
C ASN A 21 -9.87 4.99 2.76
N LEU A 22 -10.71 5.75 3.45
CA LEU A 22 -11.20 7.03 2.93
C LEU A 22 -10.08 8.09 2.91
N LYS A 23 -9.19 8.10 3.90
CA LYS A 23 -8.09 9.07 3.99
C LYS A 23 -7.18 9.06 2.76
N PRO A 24 -6.57 7.92 2.35
CA PRO A 24 -5.72 7.88 1.17
C PRO A 24 -6.48 8.20 -0.12
N ARG A 25 -7.76 7.86 -0.24
CA ARG A 25 -8.59 8.24 -1.40
C ARG A 25 -8.81 9.75 -1.50
N LEU A 26 -9.06 10.42 -0.40
CA LEU A 26 -9.15 11.88 -0.38
C LEU A 26 -7.82 12.55 -0.72
N ARG A 27 -6.69 12.00 -0.23
CA ARG A 27 -5.35 12.48 -0.60
C ARG A 27 -5.11 12.32 -2.09
N MET A 28 -5.40 11.15 -2.66
CA MET A 28 -5.28 10.88 -4.10
C MET A 28 -6.11 11.88 -4.92
N THR A 29 -7.38 12.09 -4.58
CA THR A 29 -8.24 13.05 -5.28
C THR A 29 -7.66 14.46 -5.24
N SER A 30 -7.12 14.89 -4.09
CA SER A 30 -6.49 16.20 -3.94
C SER A 30 -5.22 16.33 -4.78
N LEU A 31 -4.38 15.28 -4.83
CA LEU A 31 -3.16 15.26 -5.65
C LEU A 31 -3.48 15.34 -7.14
N TYR A 32 -4.47 14.57 -7.62
CA TYR A 32 -4.90 14.63 -9.02
C TYR A 32 -5.55 15.96 -9.39
N PHE A 33 -6.26 16.61 -8.47
CA PHE A 33 -6.75 17.98 -8.70
C PHE A 33 -5.59 18.94 -8.98
N VAL A 34 -4.53 18.89 -8.16
CA VAL A 34 -3.34 19.74 -8.37
C VAL A 34 -2.58 19.33 -9.65
N ALA A 35 -2.37 18.02 -9.84
CA ALA A 35 -1.66 17.51 -11.03
C ALA A 35 -2.35 17.94 -12.34
N ASN A 36 -3.67 17.81 -12.41
CA ASN A 36 -4.43 18.24 -13.58
C ASN A 36 -4.40 19.75 -13.80
N THR A 37 -4.39 20.54 -12.71
CA THR A 37 -4.30 22.00 -12.79
C THR A 37 -2.98 22.46 -13.43
N PHE A 38 -1.89 21.75 -13.11
CA PHE A 38 -0.53 22.12 -13.56
C PHE A 38 0.03 21.23 -14.67
N ASN A 39 -0.77 20.30 -15.19
CA ASN A 39 -0.33 19.29 -16.17
C ASN A 39 0.87 18.46 -15.66
N TYR A 40 0.78 17.96 -14.44
CA TYR A 40 1.76 17.12 -13.77
C TYR A 40 1.29 15.66 -13.70
N LEU A 41 2.24 14.75 -13.47
CA LEU A 41 1.99 13.37 -13.10
C LEU A 41 2.01 13.20 -11.59
N VAL A 42 1.25 12.25 -11.07
CA VAL A 42 1.28 11.85 -9.67
C VAL A 42 2.27 10.70 -9.50
N ALA A 43 3.36 10.94 -8.77
CA ALA A 43 4.33 9.91 -8.40
C ALA A 43 3.93 9.25 -7.07
N GLY A 44 3.76 7.94 -7.08
CA GLY A 44 3.49 7.13 -5.91
C GLY A 44 4.75 6.72 -5.16
N THR A 45 4.60 6.43 -3.89
CA THR A 45 5.69 6.05 -2.99
C THR A 45 5.71 4.55 -2.67
N GLY A 46 4.78 3.76 -3.23
CA GLY A 46 4.70 2.32 -3.03
C GLY A 46 5.97 1.62 -3.51
N ASN A 47 6.49 0.72 -2.68
CA ASN A 47 7.64 -0.12 -3.00
C ASN A 47 7.19 -1.56 -3.35
N ARG A 48 8.12 -2.39 -3.84
CA ARG A 48 7.82 -3.75 -4.26
C ARG A 48 7.24 -4.61 -3.14
N SER A 49 7.78 -4.54 -1.93
CA SER A 49 7.29 -5.33 -0.80
C SER A 49 5.82 -5.03 -0.49
N GLU A 50 5.43 -3.75 -0.51
CA GLU A 50 4.04 -3.31 -0.30
C GLU A 50 3.12 -3.73 -1.46
N LEU A 51 3.59 -3.58 -2.70
CA LEU A 51 2.82 -3.92 -3.90
C LEU A 51 2.52 -5.41 -4.00
N GLU A 52 3.47 -6.28 -3.70
CA GLU A 52 3.32 -7.74 -3.83
C GLU A 52 2.23 -8.31 -2.92
N ILE A 53 2.08 -7.79 -1.71
CA ILE A 53 1.03 -8.20 -0.77
C ILE A 53 -0.22 -7.32 -0.82
N GLY A 54 -0.22 -6.29 -1.69
CA GLY A 54 -1.32 -5.33 -1.81
C GLY A 54 -1.51 -4.45 -0.58
N TYR A 55 -0.43 -4.13 0.13
CA TYR A 55 -0.46 -3.24 1.29
C TYR A 55 -0.54 -1.79 0.86
N PHE A 56 -1.63 -1.44 0.25
CA PHE A 56 -2.04 -0.10 -0.20
C PHE A 56 -3.56 -0.04 -0.39
N THR A 57 -4.12 1.14 -0.37
CA THR A 57 -5.53 1.36 -0.69
C THR A 57 -5.72 1.50 -2.19
N LYS A 58 -6.50 0.57 -2.79
CA LYS A 58 -6.89 0.67 -4.21
C LYS A 58 -7.63 1.99 -4.43
N TYR A 59 -7.20 2.75 -5.44
CA TYR A 59 -7.70 4.11 -5.73
C TYR A 59 -7.48 5.12 -4.59
N GLY A 60 -6.49 4.85 -3.74
CA GLY A 60 -5.96 5.78 -2.77
C GLY A 60 -4.48 6.03 -3.06
N ASP A 61 -3.60 5.60 -2.18
CA ASP A 61 -2.14 5.62 -2.40
C ASP A 61 -1.67 4.71 -3.54
N GLY A 62 -2.49 3.71 -3.95
CA GLY A 62 -2.27 2.94 -5.17
C GLY A 62 -2.78 3.60 -6.46
N GLY A 63 -3.46 4.75 -6.37
CA GLY A 63 -3.95 5.52 -7.53
C GLY A 63 -2.93 6.57 -7.94
N VAL A 64 -1.98 6.21 -8.80
CA VAL A 64 -0.85 7.06 -9.21
C VAL A 64 -0.49 6.79 -10.66
N ASP A 65 0.24 7.71 -11.31
CA ASP A 65 0.66 7.58 -12.70
C ASP A 65 1.99 6.83 -12.84
N MET A 66 2.84 6.86 -11.81
CA MET A 66 4.14 6.19 -11.81
C MET A 66 4.55 5.78 -10.40
N LEU A 67 5.36 4.72 -10.30
CA LEU A 67 5.89 4.16 -9.05
C LEU A 67 7.41 4.06 -9.12
N PRO A 68 8.15 5.15 -8.84
CA PRO A 68 9.63 5.16 -8.93
C PRO A 68 10.31 4.12 -8.06
N LEU A 69 9.69 3.73 -6.93
CA LEU A 69 10.19 2.72 -6.00
C LEU A 69 9.58 1.33 -6.22
N GLY A 70 8.70 1.15 -7.20
CA GLY A 70 7.86 -0.04 -7.38
C GLY A 70 8.62 -1.35 -7.59
N ASN A 71 9.88 -1.31 -8.00
CA ASN A 71 10.75 -2.48 -8.17
C ASN A 71 11.75 -2.67 -7.03
N LEU A 72 11.77 -1.78 -6.03
CA LEU A 72 12.67 -1.85 -4.90
C LEU A 72 11.99 -2.49 -3.68
N PHE A 73 12.66 -3.43 -3.04
CA PHE A 73 12.27 -3.91 -1.73
C PHE A 73 12.47 -2.84 -0.64
N LYS A 74 11.86 -2.99 0.53
CA LYS A 74 11.94 -2.02 1.62
C LYS A 74 13.37 -1.76 2.10
N ASP A 75 14.18 -2.82 2.18
CA ASP A 75 15.60 -2.74 2.53
C ASP A 75 16.40 -1.95 1.48
N GLN A 76 16.11 -2.15 0.19
CA GLN A 76 16.73 -1.41 -0.91
C GLN A 76 16.33 0.07 -0.90
N VAL A 77 15.06 0.39 -0.58
CA VAL A 77 14.62 1.78 -0.39
C VAL A 77 15.39 2.44 0.74
N ARG A 78 15.58 1.75 1.88
CA ARG A 78 16.39 2.26 3.00
C ARG A 78 17.87 2.45 2.62
N THR A 79 18.42 1.54 1.82
CA THR A 79 19.80 1.64 1.34
C THR A 79 19.95 2.83 0.40
N LEU A 80 19.04 3.01 -0.55
CA LEU A 80 19.01 4.16 -1.44
C LEU A 80 18.86 5.48 -0.67
N ALA A 81 18.01 5.51 0.34
CA ALA A 81 17.81 6.69 1.18
C ALA A 81 19.11 7.10 1.92
N ARG A 82 19.89 6.12 2.40
CA ARG A 82 21.23 6.41 3.00
C ARG A 82 22.20 6.97 1.97
N GLN A 83 22.20 6.44 0.74
CA GLN A 83 23.06 6.95 -0.35
C GLN A 83 22.68 8.35 -0.81
N LEU A 84 21.43 8.75 -0.61
CA LEU A 84 20.92 10.08 -0.92
C LEU A 84 20.95 11.04 0.29
N ASP A 85 21.68 10.67 1.36
CA ASP A 85 21.83 11.47 2.57
C ASP A 85 20.50 11.90 3.22
N ILE A 86 19.46 11.08 3.08
CA ILE A 86 18.19 11.31 3.78
C ILE A 86 18.42 11.23 5.29
N PRO A 87 17.87 12.15 6.09
CA PRO A 87 18.09 12.17 7.55
C PRO A 87 17.73 10.84 8.23
N THR A 88 18.63 10.35 9.08
CA THR A 88 18.49 9.08 9.82
C THR A 88 17.12 8.91 10.51
N PRO A 89 16.54 9.93 11.18
CA PRO A 89 15.21 9.78 11.79
C PRO A 89 14.08 9.44 10.80
N ILE A 90 14.23 9.77 9.51
CA ILE A 90 13.28 9.41 8.45
C ILE A 90 13.49 7.95 8.03
N ILE A 91 14.76 7.55 7.87
CA ILE A 91 15.13 6.18 7.44
C ILE A 91 14.75 5.14 8.49
N GLU A 92 14.96 5.46 9.78
CA GLU A 92 14.74 4.55 10.91
C GLU A 92 13.31 4.59 11.46
N LYS A 93 12.50 5.53 10.99
CA LYS A 93 11.10 5.59 11.38
C LYS A 93 10.39 4.27 11.07
N ALA A 94 9.68 3.72 12.05
CA ALA A 94 8.86 2.53 11.83
C ALA A 94 7.86 2.77 10.68
N PRO A 95 7.81 1.86 9.68
CA PRO A 95 6.87 1.99 8.58
C PRO A 95 5.43 2.05 9.07
N SER A 96 4.69 3.04 8.59
CA SER A 96 3.29 3.25 8.97
C SER A 96 2.54 4.04 7.90
N ALA A 97 1.36 3.58 7.56
CA ALA A 97 0.43 4.30 6.67
C ALA A 97 -0.20 5.54 7.35
N GLY A 98 -0.03 5.69 8.67
CA GLY A 98 -0.53 6.84 9.44
C GLY A 98 -2.06 6.96 9.43
N LEU A 99 -2.77 5.85 9.40
CA LEU A 99 -4.23 5.81 9.32
C LEU A 99 -4.87 6.02 10.70
N TRP A 100 -4.23 5.54 11.76
CA TRP A 100 -4.61 5.75 13.16
C TRP A 100 -3.38 5.83 14.07
N LEU A 101 -3.59 6.23 15.32
CA LEU A 101 -2.52 6.37 16.30
C LEU A 101 -1.94 4.98 16.66
N GLY A 102 -0.62 4.88 16.62
CA GLY A 102 0.11 3.65 16.97
C GLY A 102 0.09 2.55 15.90
N GLN A 103 -0.44 2.82 14.70
CA GLN A 103 -0.34 1.90 13.58
C GLN A 103 1.12 1.71 13.16
N THR A 104 1.52 0.45 12.95
CA THR A 104 2.71 0.09 12.18
C THR A 104 2.33 -0.95 11.14
N ASP A 105 3.02 -0.93 10.01
CA ASP A 105 2.75 -1.86 8.92
C ASP A 105 2.96 -3.31 9.36
N GLU A 106 4.06 -3.61 10.06
CA GLU A 106 4.40 -4.96 10.52
C GLU A 106 3.40 -5.52 11.53
N ASN A 107 2.87 -4.68 12.44
CA ASN A 107 1.81 -5.11 13.36
C ASN A 107 0.51 -5.44 12.61
N GLU A 108 0.19 -4.73 11.55
CA GLU A 108 -1.01 -4.96 10.75
C GLU A 108 -0.86 -6.18 9.83
N MET A 109 0.30 -6.34 9.22
CA MET A 109 0.61 -7.50 8.38
C MET A 109 0.74 -8.79 9.19
N GLY A 110 1.30 -8.70 10.42
CA GLY A 110 1.58 -9.83 11.30
C GLY A 110 2.94 -10.49 11.03
N PHE A 111 3.82 -9.82 10.28
CA PHE A 111 5.20 -10.24 9.99
C PHE A 111 6.07 -9.02 9.66
N SER A 112 7.39 -9.22 9.67
CA SER A 112 8.35 -8.16 9.35
C SER A 112 8.55 -7.99 7.83
N TYR A 113 9.03 -6.81 7.42
CA TYR A 113 9.48 -6.63 6.04
C TYR A 113 10.63 -7.57 5.67
N ALA A 114 11.50 -7.93 6.61
CA ALA A 114 12.58 -8.88 6.37
C ALA A 114 12.04 -10.28 6.02
N ASP A 115 11.04 -10.77 6.76
CA ASP A 115 10.39 -12.06 6.48
C ASP A 115 9.71 -12.04 5.10
N LEU A 116 8.99 -10.95 4.79
CA LEU A 116 8.35 -10.79 3.49
C LEU A 116 9.37 -10.82 2.34
N GLU A 117 10.46 -10.10 2.49
CA GLU A 117 11.49 -10.01 1.46
C GLU A 117 12.25 -11.32 1.29
N LEU A 118 12.47 -12.06 2.37
CA LEU A 118 13.01 -13.42 2.32
C LEU A 118 12.06 -14.33 1.51
N TYR A 119 10.76 -14.27 1.80
CA TYR A 119 9.74 -14.99 1.02
C TYR A 119 9.78 -14.63 -0.47
N LEU A 120 9.79 -13.37 -0.80
CA LEU A 120 9.68 -12.89 -2.19
C LEU A 120 10.93 -13.15 -3.03
N ARG A 121 12.12 -13.22 -2.40
CA ARG A 121 13.39 -13.44 -3.09
C ARG A 121 13.72 -14.91 -3.28
N GLU A 122 13.42 -15.77 -2.31
CA GLU A 122 14.01 -17.12 -2.22
C GLU A 122 12.98 -18.25 -2.21
N ASN A 123 11.67 -17.95 -2.31
CA ASN A 123 10.61 -18.97 -2.13
C ASN A 123 10.75 -19.76 -0.80
N SER A 124 11.11 -19.12 0.19
CA SER A 124 11.44 -19.36 1.58
C SER A 124 11.01 -20.72 2.17
N LYS A 125 11.80 -21.72 1.96
CA LYS A 125 11.75 -22.98 2.74
C LYS A 125 12.15 -22.78 4.21
N GLU A 126 12.64 -21.61 4.56
CA GLU A 126 13.18 -21.27 5.89
C GLU A 126 12.16 -20.59 6.81
N LEU A 127 11.04 -20.11 6.27
CA LEU A 127 10.00 -19.45 7.06
C LEU A 127 8.98 -20.46 7.61
N PRO A 128 8.39 -20.19 8.78
CA PRO A 128 7.29 -20.98 9.33
C PRO A 128 6.11 -21.07 8.36
N VAL A 129 5.44 -22.22 8.31
CA VAL A 129 4.31 -22.48 7.39
C VAL A 129 3.17 -21.48 7.62
N GLU A 130 2.91 -21.10 8.85
CA GLU A 130 1.88 -20.13 9.22
C GLU A 130 2.16 -18.76 8.60
N LEU A 131 3.44 -18.37 8.59
CA LEU A 131 3.89 -17.08 8.03
C LEU A 131 3.76 -17.09 6.50
N THR A 132 4.25 -18.14 5.85
CA THR A 132 4.13 -18.28 4.38
C THR A 132 2.66 -18.31 3.95
N SER A 133 1.82 -19.04 4.66
CA SER A 133 0.37 -19.09 4.40
C SER A 133 -0.28 -17.71 4.56
N ARG A 134 0.14 -16.92 5.55
CA ARG A 134 -0.35 -15.55 5.77
C ARG A 134 0.05 -14.63 4.63
N ILE A 135 1.32 -14.67 4.19
CA ILE A 135 1.83 -13.88 3.05
C ILE A 135 1.04 -14.22 1.79
N GLU A 136 0.92 -15.51 1.47
CA GLU A 136 0.17 -15.98 0.30
C GLU A 136 -1.30 -15.58 0.34
N HIS A 137 -1.93 -15.63 1.52
CA HIS A 137 -3.30 -15.16 1.69
C HIS A 137 -3.42 -13.68 1.31
N LEU A 138 -2.52 -12.81 1.80
CA LEU A 138 -2.50 -11.39 1.46
C LEU A 138 -2.27 -11.17 -0.03
N MET A 139 -1.33 -11.88 -0.64
CA MET A 139 -1.07 -11.81 -2.08
C MET A 139 -2.30 -12.19 -2.91
N ARG A 140 -2.98 -13.27 -2.57
CA ARG A 140 -4.18 -13.75 -3.28
C ARG A 140 -5.38 -12.81 -3.08
N SER A 141 -5.69 -12.45 -1.84
CA SER A 141 -6.84 -11.61 -1.52
C SER A 141 -6.72 -10.20 -2.09
N SER A 142 -5.50 -9.72 -2.28
CA SER A 142 -5.21 -8.39 -2.83
C SER A 142 -4.94 -8.37 -4.34
N ALA A 143 -4.94 -9.51 -5.01
CA ALA A 143 -4.59 -9.59 -6.44
C ALA A 143 -5.40 -8.61 -7.32
N HIS A 144 -6.68 -8.42 -6.99
CA HIS A 144 -7.56 -7.47 -7.67
C HIS A 144 -7.10 -6.00 -7.60
N LYS A 145 -6.17 -5.67 -6.68
CA LYS A 145 -5.64 -4.30 -6.56
C LYS A 145 -4.57 -3.99 -7.61
N ARG A 146 -3.91 -5.02 -8.16
CA ARG A 146 -2.75 -4.93 -9.07
C ARG A 146 -3.12 -5.09 -10.54
N VAL A 147 -4.38 -5.33 -10.83
CA VAL A 147 -4.88 -5.52 -12.19
C VAL A 147 -5.99 -4.54 -12.50
N LEU A 148 -6.21 -4.29 -13.79
CA LEU A 148 -7.37 -3.55 -14.24
C LEU A 148 -8.66 -4.29 -13.84
N PRO A 149 -9.80 -3.56 -13.71
CA PRO A 149 -11.08 -4.20 -13.49
C PRO A 149 -11.35 -5.26 -14.55
N PRO A 150 -11.89 -6.45 -14.17
CA PRO A 150 -12.22 -7.49 -15.11
C PRO A 150 -13.24 -6.99 -16.12
N ARG A 151 -13.11 -7.43 -17.36
CA ARG A 151 -14.04 -7.12 -18.45
C ARG A 151 -14.86 -8.38 -18.78
N PRO A 152 -16.09 -8.25 -19.30
CA PRO A 152 -16.79 -9.37 -19.88
C PRO A 152 -15.99 -9.94 -21.07
N PRO A 153 -16.21 -11.20 -21.45
CA PRO A 153 -15.63 -11.74 -22.68
C PRO A 153 -16.01 -10.88 -23.89
N GLU A 154 -15.18 -10.91 -24.93
CA GLU A 154 -15.51 -10.27 -26.20
C GLU A 154 -16.81 -10.85 -26.75
N PHE A 155 -17.63 -9.98 -27.30
CA PHE A 155 -18.87 -10.39 -27.94
C PHE A 155 -18.55 -10.76 -29.39
N ASP A 156 -18.47 -12.06 -29.67
CA ASP A 156 -18.40 -12.60 -31.02
C ASP A 156 -19.80 -12.46 -31.64
N GLY A 157 -19.99 -11.34 -32.35
CA GLY A 157 -21.25 -10.98 -33.02
C GLY A 157 -21.64 -11.94 -34.14
#